data_30008d11a87dad5aa12d5ff5af2e5c6a
#
_entry.id   30008d11a87dad5aa12d5ff5af2e5c6a
#
_cell.length_a   1.000
_cell.length_b   1.000
_cell.length_c   1.000
_cell.angle_alpha   90.00
_cell.angle_beta   90.00
_cell.angle_gamma   90.00
#
_symmetry.space_group_name_H-M   'P 1'
#
loop_
_entity.id
_entity.type
_entity.pdbx_description
1 polymer ?
#
loop_
_entity_poly.entity_id
_entity_poly.type
_entity_poly.pdbx_seq_one_letter_code
_entity_poly.pdbx_strand_id
1 'polypeptide(L)'
;EDIRVVPFIENDGEKDIKCEMVVSRLTELQFIDPHTDITLATVNVPYGSSLYFKEGDEVKKGDLIAKWDPFNAVIVTEYAGTLRFNDVVEGVTFRAETDDATGLTEKIITDSKDKSKVPTCDVLDANGEVIGTYNFPVGGHVVCDDGQTVKTGTTLVKIPRAAGSAGDITGGLPRVTELFEARNPSNPAVVSEIDGEVTMGKVKRGNREIIVTSKTGDQRKYLVSLSKQILVQEHDAVRAGTPLSDGIITPGDILAIKGPTAVQEYIVNEVQDVYRLQG
;
A
#
# COMPACT_ATOMS: atom_id res chain seq x y z
N GLU A 1 -19.16 2.07 4.16
CA GLU A 1 -18.05 1.50 4.97
C GLU A 1 -17.17 2.66 5.42
N ASP A 2 -16.74 2.63 6.69
CA ASP A 2 -16.02 3.74 7.31
C ASP A 2 -14.70 4.02 6.59
N ILE A 3 -14.68 5.09 5.80
CA ILE A 3 -13.47 5.60 5.17
C ILE A 3 -12.60 6.19 6.27
N ARG A 4 -11.41 5.65 6.49
CA ARG A 4 -10.45 6.30 7.39
C ARG A 4 -9.73 7.40 6.62
N VAL A 5 -9.96 8.62 7.05
CA VAL A 5 -9.28 9.82 6.56
C VAL A 5 -8.68 10.58 7.73
N VAL A 6 -7.61 11.29 7.48
CA VAL A 6 -6.95 12.13 8.48
C VAL A 6 -6.86 13.57 7.97
N PRO A 7 -7.02 14.58 8.85
CA PRO A 7 -6.87 15.98 8.47
C PRO A 7 -5.45 16.22 7.93
N PHE A 8 -5.37 16.86 6.78
CA PHE A 8 -4.11 17.19 6.13
C PHE A 8 -4.14 18.64 5.60
N ILE A 9 -2.99 19.27 5.56
CA ILE A 9 -2.81 20.59 4.96
C ILE A 9 -1.83 20.44 3.81
N GLU A 10 -2.34 20.56 2.59
CA GLU A 10 -1.51 20.57 1.39
C GLU A 10 -1.03 21.99 1.14
N ASN A 11 0.28 22.14 0.92
CA ASN A 11 0.89 23.41 0.53
C ASN A 11 1.10 23.40 -0.99
N ASP A 12 0.38 24.26 -1.70
CA ASP A 12 0.46 24.36 -3.16
C ASP A 12 1.45 25.47 -3.60
N GLY A 13 2.38 25.86 -2.69
CA GLY A 13 3.37 26.91 -2.94
C GLY A 13 2.86 28.34 -2.71
N GLU A 14 1.56 28.61 -2.83
CA GLU A 14 0.95 29.92 -2.60
C GLU A 14 -0.05 29.93 -1.43
N LYS A 15 -0.72 28.81 -1.16
CA LYS A 15 -1.77 28.70 -0.14
C LYS A 15 -1.75 27.34 0.54
N ASP A 16 -2.07 27.35 1.82
CA ASP A 16 -2.38 26.14 2.59
C ASP A 16 -3.83 25.73 2.32
N ILE A 17 -4.01 24.59 1.67
CA ILE A 17 -5.31 24.01 1.37
C ILE A 17 -5.61 22.95 2.42
N LYS A 18 -6.71 23.11 3.16
CA LYS A 18 -7.19 22.08 4.09
C LYS A 18 -7.89 21.00 3.30
N CYS A 19 -7.41 19.79 3.41
CA CYS A 19 -7.96 18.58 2.78
C CYS A 19 -7.93 17.42 3.76
N GLU A 20 -8.45 16.28 3.36
CA GLU A 20 -8.39 15.03 4.11
C GLU A 20 -7.53 14.03 3.35
N MET A 21 -6.59 13.39 4.03
CA MET A 21 -5.76 12.36 3.42
C MET A 21 -6.35 10.98 3.67
N VAL A 22 -6.46 10.19 2.62
CA VAL A 22 -6.97 8.82 2.68
C VAL A 22 -5.90 7.91 3.27
N VAL A 23 -6.20 7.30 4.40
CA VAL A 23 -5.35 6.31 5.07
C VAL A 23 -5.96 4.90 5.06
N SER A 24 -7.06 4.71 4.35
CA SER A 24 -7.67 3.42 4.07
C SER A 24 -7.25 2.92 2.70
N ARG A 25 -7.00 1.61 2.58
CA ARG A 25 -6.67 0.99 1.28
C ARG A 25 -7.88 0.67 0.42
N LEU A 26 -9.06 0.64 1.04
CA LEU A 26 -10.34 0.30 0.39
C LEU A 26 -11.28 1.50 0.47
N THR A 27 -10.96 2.53 -0.30
CA THR A 27 -11.77 3.75 -0.35
C THR A 27 -12.47 3.85 -1.68
N GLU A 28 -13.80 3.88 -1.65
CA GLU A 28 -14.66 4.09 -2.81
C GLU A 28 -15.48 5.37 -2.60
N LEU A 29 -15.45 6.26 -3.59
CA LEU A 29 -16.33 7.42 -3.65
C LEU A 29 -17.51 7.07 -4.54
N GLN A 30 -18.71 7.30 -4.02
CA GLN A 30 -19.96 7.15 -4.75
C GLN A 30 -20.55 8.52 -5.02
N PHE A 31 -20.86 8.77 -6.29
CA PHE A 31 -21.60 9.96 -6.71
C PHE A 31 -23.08 9.61 -6.79
N ILE A 32 -23.88 10.24 -5.97
CA ILE A 32 -25.31 9.96 -5.79
C ILE A 32 -26.10 11.16 -6.31
N ASP A 33 -27.16 10.90 -7.10
CA ASP A 33 -28.12 11.94 -7.47
C ASP A 33 -28.95 12.31 -6.23
N PRO A 34 -28.91 13.58 -5.76
CA PRO A 34 -29.60 13.98 -4.54
C PRO A 34 -31.13 13.93 -4.64
N HIS A 35 -31.69 13.81 -5.85
CA HIS A 35 -33.15 13.76 -6.05
C HIS A 35 -33.70 12.33 -6.14
N THR A 36 -32.90 11.41 -6.66
CA THR A 36 -33.34 10.03 -6.95
C THR A 36 -32.67 8.99 -6.07
N ASP A 37 -31.64 9.40 -5.31
CA ASP A 37 -30.79 8.51 -4.49
C ASP A 37 -30.13 7.37 -5.29
N ILE A 38 -29.96 7.60 -6.60
CA ILE A 38 -29.33 6.63 -7.50
C ILE A 38 -27.84 6.91 -7.58
N THR A 39 -27.03 5.86 -7.41
CA THR A 39 -25.57 5.95 -7.63
C THR A 39 -25.26 6.15 -9.11
N LEU A 40 -24.72 7.31 -9.46
CA LEU A 40 -24.37 7.69 -10.83
C LEU A 40 -23.01 7.09 -11.24
N ALA A 41 -22.07 7.05 -10.31
CA ALA A 41 -20.74 6.51 -10.54
C ALA A 41 -20.09 6.09 -9.21
N THR A 42 -19.20 5.12 -9.30
CA THR A 42 -18.33 4.71 -8.19
C THR A 42 -16.86 4.77 -8.66
N VAL A 43 -16.01 5.41 -7.87
CA VAL A 43 -14.59 5.57 -8.20
C VAL A 43 -13.75 5.16 -7.00
N ASN A 44 -12.74 4.30 -7.24
CA ASN A 44 -11.77 3.92 -6.22
C ASN A 44 -10.75 5.03 -6.02
N VAL A 45 -10.50 5.39 -4.77
CA VAL A 45 -9.49 6.40 -4.40
C VAL A 45 -8.28 5.69 -3.79
N PRO A 46 -7.08 5.90 -4.34
CA PRO A 46 -5.87 5.30 -3.82
C PRO A 46 -5.52 5.78 -2.41
N TYR A 47 -4.90 4.91 -1.63
CA TYR A 47 -4.25 5.27 -0.36
C TYR A 47 -3.24 6.41 -0.56
N GLY A 48 -3.21 7.35 0.36
CA GLY A 48 -2.35 8.54 0.29
C GLY A 48 -2.87 9.64 -0.62
N SER A 49 -4.12 9.55 -1.08
CA SER A 49 -4.78 10.62 -1.85
C SER A 49 -5.26 11.75 -0.94
N SER A 50 -5.15 12.98 -1.43
CA SER A 50 -5.78 14.16 -0.81
C SER A 50 -7.20 14.31 -1.33
N LEU A 51 -8.19 14.37 -0.42
CA LEU A 51 -9.60 14.61 -0.71
C LEU A 51 -9.96 16.06 -0.39
N TYR A 52 -10.63 16.73 -1.30
CA TYR A 52 -11.02 18.13 -1.17
C TYR A 52 -12.49 18.33 -0.81
N PHE A 53 -13.27 17.27 -0.80
CA PHE A 53 -14.68 17.25 -0.47
C PHE A 53 -14.96 16.26 0.65
N LYS A 54 -16.01 16.50 1.41
CA LYS A 54 -16.50 15.63 2.47
C LYS A 54 -17.73 14.87 2.03
N GLU A 55 -18.07 13.85 2.79
CA GLU A 55 -19.31 13.13 2.60
C GLU A 55 -20.52 14.07 2.72
N GLY A 56 -21.41 14.00 1.73
CA GLY A 56 -22.60 14.86 1.64
C GLY A 56 -22.39 16.21 0.94
N ASP A 57 -21.16 16.55 0.52
CA ASP A 57 -20.92 17.76 -0.24
C ASP A 57 -21.45 17.65 -1.69
N GLU A 58 -22.04 18.75 -2.19
CA GLU A 58 -22.43 18.84 -3.59
C GLU A 58 -21.23 19.12 -4.48
N VAL A 59 -21.07 18.29 -5.53
CA VAL A 59 -19.99 18.44 -6.51
C VAL A 59 -20.53 18.65 -7.91
N LYS A 60 -19.82 19.43 -8.73
CA LYS A 60 -20.16 19.72 -10.11
C LYS A 60 -19.14 19.10 -11.06
N LYS A 61 -19.56 18.86 -12.29
CA LYS A 61 -18.65 18.40 -13.33
C LYS A 61 -17.48 19.36 -13.52
N GLY A 62 -16.27 18.86 -13.33
CA GLY A 62 -15.02 19.63 -13.44
C GLY A 62 -14.38 19.97 -12.11
N ASP A 63 -15.06 19.72 -10.98
CA ASP A 63 -14.48 19.94 -9.66
C ASP A 63 -13.37 18.91 -9.38
N LEU A 64 -12.30 19.36 -8.73
CA LEU A 64 -11.20 18.50 -8.30
C LEU A 64 -11.61 17.79 -7.01
N ILE A 65 -11.89 16.51 -7.10
CA ILE A 65 -12.35 15.67 -5.97
C ILE A 65 -11.19 15.12 -5.17
N ALA A 66 -10.22 14.51 -5.88
CA ALA A 66 -9.07 13.86 -5.26
C ALA A 66 -7.81 14.10 -6.08
N LYS A 67 -6.66 14.11 -5.39
CA LYS A 67 -5.33 14.23 -5.99
C LYS A 67 -4.41 13.19 -5.39
N TRP A 68 -3.64 12.50 -6.22
CA TRP A 68 -2.67 11.50 -5.78
C TRP A 68 -1.43 11.50 -6.68
N ASP A 69 -0.34 10.91 -6.18
CA ASP A 69 0.88 10.69 -6.95
C ASP A 69 0.75 9.37 -7.76
N PRO A 70 0.71 9.40 -9.09
CA PRO A 70 0.63 8.20 -9.89
C PRO A 70 1.96 7.44 -9.96
N PHE A 71 3.09 8.10 -9.70
CA PHE A 71 4.44 7.54 -9.87
C PHE A 71 4.94 6.85 -8.61
N ASN A 72 4.47 7.29 -7.45
CA ASN A 72 4.88 6.72 -6.17
C ASN A 72 3.68 6.20 -5.39
N ALA A 73 3.83 5.04 -4.76
CA ALA A 73 3.02 4.68 -3.62
C ALA A 73 3.64 5.36 -2.38
N VAL A 74 2.81 5.74 -1.43
CA VAL A 74 3.29 6.42 -0.22
C VAL A 74 2.94 5.62 1.03
N ILE A 75 3.73 5.80 2.10
CA ILE A 75 3.35 5.41 3.45
C ILE A 75 3.24 6.72 4.23
N VAL A 76 2.06 6.99 4.77
CA VAL A 76 1.77 8.19 5.54
C VAL A 76 1.47 7.84 6.99
N THR A 77 1.79 8.75 7.92
CA THR A 77 1.44 8.55 9.33
C THR A 77 0.01 8.96 9.61
N GLU A 78 -0.71 8.11 10.35
CA GLU A 78 -2.04 8.40 10.87
C GLU A 78 -1.99 9.23 12.17
N TYR A 79 -0.82 9.31 12.79
CA TYR A 79 -0.62 9.92 14.09
C TYR A 79 0.36 11.08 14.02
N ALA A 80 0.14 12.08 14.85
CA ALA A 80 1.12 13.15 15.10
C ALA A 80 2.02 12.73 16.27
N GLY A 81 3.34 12.93 16.14
CA GLY A 81 4.27 12.54 17.19
C GLY A 81 5.72 12.67 16.76
N THR A 82 6.61 12.06 17.51
CA THR A 82 8.04 12.02 17.22
C THR A 82 8.43 10.66 16.64
N LEU A 83 9.16 10.66 15.54
CA LEU A 83 9.60 9.45 14.86
C LEU A 83 10.78 8.81 15.59
N ARG A 84 10.79 7.49 15.66
CA ARG A 84 11.90 6.68 16.11
C ARG A 84 12.13 5.54 15.13
N PHE A 85 13.33 5.51 14.55
CA PHE A 85 13.70 4.46 13.61
C PHE A 85 14.24 3.23 14.36
N ASN A 86 13.79 2.06 13.95
CA ASN A 86 14.27 0.78 14.45
C ASN A 86 14.89 0.01 13.29
N ASP A 87 16.06 -0.59 13.50
CA ASP A 87 16.79 -1.38 12.51
C ASP A 87 17.12 -0.64 11.19
N VAL A 88 17.09 0.70 11.19
CA VAL A 88 17.48 1.52 10.04
C VAL A 88 18.97 1.86 10.17
N VAL A 89 19.82 1.01 9.56
CA VAL A 89 21.29 1.09 9.68
C VAL A 89 21.90 1.29 8.30
N GLU A 90 22.72 2.35 8.16
CA GLU A 90 23.40 2.67 6.91
C GLU A 90 24.36 1.55 6.47
N GLY A 91 24.35 1.23 5.18
CA GLY A 91 25.13 0.15 4.60
C GLY A 91 24.62 -1.27 4.91
N VAL A 92 23.59 -1.41 5.75
CA VAL A 92 22.98 -2.71 6.10
C VAL A 92 21.53 -2.79 5.63
N THR A 93 20.69 -1.88 6.11
CA THR A 93 19.25 -1.85 5.78
C THR A 93 18.86 -0.67 4.90
N PHE A 94 19.68 0.37 4.84
CA PHE A 94 19.50 1.44 3.87
C PHE A 94 20.84 1.90 3.29
N ARG A 95 20.78 2.53 2.13
CA ARG A 95 21.90 3.27 1.53
C ARG A 95 21.49 4.71 1.27
N ALA A 96 22.44 5.61 1.43
CA ALA A 96 22.28 7.00 1.02
C ALA A 96 22.68 7.12 -0.46
N GLU A 97 21.79 7.57 -1.31
CA GLU A 97 22.07 7.92 -2.71
C GLU A 97 21.90 9.42 -2.89
N THR A 98 22.89 10.06 -3.48
CA THR A 98 22.79 11.48 -3.83
C THR A 98 22.38 11.58 -5.28
N ASP A 99 21.26 12.23 -5.56
CA ASP A 99 20.82 12.55 -6.91
C ASP A 99 21.72 13.66 -7.46
N ASP A 100 22.50 13.31 -8.49
CA ASP A 100 23.45 14.24 -9.12
C ASP A 100 22.77 15.45 -9.78
N ALA A 101 21.47 15.35 -10.11
CA ALA A 101 20.72 16.43 -10.74
C ALA A 101 20.20 17.44 -9.73
N THR A 102 19.75 16.97 -8.54
CA THR A 102 19.13 17.81 -7.51
C THR A 102 20.07 18.11 -6.34
N GLY A 103 21.15 17.33 -6.19
CA GLY A 103 22.07 17.39 -5.04
C GLY A 103 21.45 16.94 -3.72
N LEU A 104 20.23 16.38 -3.75
CA LEU A 104 19.54 15.86 -2.59
C LEU A 104 20.01 14.43 -2.29
N THR A 105 20.26 14.15 -1.02
CA THR A 105 20.58 12.79 -0.58
C THR A 105 19.31 12.10 -0.12
N GLU A 106 18.98 10.99 -0.78
CA GLU A 106 17.83 10.15 -0.45
C GLU A 106 18.28 8.89 0.28
N LYS A 107 17.48 8.46 1.26
CA LYS A 107 17.71 7.23 2.01
C LYS A 107 16.85 6.13 1.40
N ILE A 108 17.48 5.18 0.72
CA ILE A 108 16.78 4.08 0.04
C ILE A 108 16.93 2.81 0.86
N ILE A 109 15.82 2.19 1.23
CA ILE A 109 15.82 0.91 1.95
C ILE A 109 16.30 -0.20 1.02
N THR A 110 17.27 -0.97 1.48
CA THR A 110 17.88 -2.08 0.72
C THR A 110 17.56 -3.41 1.39
N ASP A 111 17.58 -4.49 0.60
CA ASP A 111 17.45 -5.83 1.15
C ASP A 111 18.67 -6.18 2.00
N SER A 112 18.46 -6.38 3.30
CA SER A 112 19.50 -6.73 4.24
C SER A 112 19.86 -8.21 4.13
N LYS A 113 21.17 -8.51 4.14
CA LYS A 113 21.67 -9.90 4.28
C LYS A 113 21.30 -10.47 5.65
N ASP A 114 21.18 -9.63 6.66
CA ASP A 114 20.72 -10.02 8.00
C ASP A 114 19.19 -9.92 8.07
N LYS A 115 18.53 -11.05 7.88
CA LYS A 115 17.05 -11.15 7.90
C LYS A 115 16.44 -10.95 9.29
N SER A 116 17.25 -10.79 10.34
CA SER A 116 16.74 -10.44 11.67
C SER A 116 16.44 -8.95 11.81
N LYS A 117 17.01 -8.12 10.94
CA LYS A 117 16.81 -6.67 10.92
C LYS A 117 15.68 -6.31 9.98
N VAL A 118 14.62 -5.77 10.54
CA VAL A 118 13.43 -5.31 9.79
C VAL A 118 13.30 -3.80 10.01
N PRO A 119 13.61 -2.97 9.01
CA PRO A 119 13.53 -1.53 9.17
C PRO A 119 12.08 -1.09 9.40
N THR A 120 11.85 -0.41 10.53
CA THR A 120 10.54 0.12 10.91
C THR A 120 10.68 1.53 11.48
N CYS A 121 9.58 2.25 11.51
CA CYS A 121 9.47 3.55 12.14
C CYS A 121 8.32 3.52 13.14
N ASP A 122 8.61 3.84 14.39
CA ASP A 122 7.60 4.07 15.42
C ASP A 122 7.27 5.56 15.50
N VAL A 123 6.00 5.87 15.73
CA VAL A 123 5.55 7.20 16.11
C VAL A 123 5.30 7.22 17.60
N LEU A 124 5.98 8.11 18.30
CA LEU A 124 5.89 8.26 19.74
C LEU A 124 5.01 9.45 20.10
N ASP A 125 4.19 9.28 21.12
CA ASP A 125 3.42 10.37 21.72
C ASP A 125 4.33 11.28 22.61
N ALA A 126 3.69 12.28 23.26
CA ALA A 126 4.39 13.19 24.17
C ALA A 126 4.99 12.50 25.42
N ASN A 127 4.52 11.29 25.77
CA ASN A 127 5.00 10.51 26.90
C ASN A 127 6.11 9.53 26.50
N GLY A 128 6.40 9.40 25.19
CA GLY A 128 7.36 8.46 24.62
C GLY A 128 6.78 7.05 24.41
N GLU A 129 5.46 6.90 24.47
CA GLU A 129 4.77 5.64 24.14
C GLU A 129 4.57 5.49 22.65
N VAL A 130 4.69 4.26 22.13
CA VAL A 130 4.47 3.95 20.71
C VAL A 130 2.98 3.96 20.42
N ILE A 131 2.54 4.89 19.55
CA ILE A 131 1.15 5.01 19.12
C ILE A 131 0.92 4.45 17.71
N GLY A 132 1.97 4.23 16.93
CA GLY A 132 1.91 3.61 15.61
C GLY A 132 3.26 3.09 15.17
N THR A 133 3.28 2.01 14.41
CA THR A 133 4.49 1.41 13.84
C THR A 133 4.29 1.20 12.35
N TYR A 134 5.24 1.66 11.54
CA TYR A 134 5.23 1.57 10.09
C TYR A 134 6.43 0.78 9.58
N ASN A 135 6.19 -0.20 8.72
CA ASN A 135 7.26 -0.96 8.09
C ASN A 135 7.82 -0.20 6.89
N PHE A 136 9.15 -0.17 6.77
CA PHE A 136 9.83 0.41 5.62
C PHE A 136 10.14 -0.68 4.59
N PRO A 137 9.45 -0.69 3.43
CA PRO A 137 9.66 -1.71 2.42
C PRO A 137 10.96 -1.50 1.66
N VAL A 138 11.54 -2.57 1.15
CA VAL A 138 12.71 -2.55 0.27
C VAL A 138 12.40 -1.72 -0.99
N GLY A 139 13.34 -0.87 -1.40
CA GLY A 139 13.14 0.08 -2.51
C GLY A 139 12.36 1.34 -2.11
N GLY A 140 11.95 1.47 -0.86
CA GLY A 140 11.31 2.68 -0.36
C GLY A 140 12.32 3.81 -0.12
N HIS A 141 11.97 5.01 -0.55
CA HIS A 141 12.72 6.24 -0.32
C HIS A 141 12.19 6.91 0.96
N VAL A 142 12.99 6.90 2.00
CA VAL A 142 12.61 7.50 3.30
C VAL A 142 12.76 9.02 3.21
N VAL A 143 11.65 9.74 3.42
CA VAL A 143 11.59 11.21 3.31
C VAL A 143 11.62 11.94 4.66
N CYS A 144 11.69 11.20 5.75
CA CYS A 144 11.75 11.73 7.12
C CYS A 144 13.05 11.36 7.81
N ASP A 145 13.30 12.01 8.95
CA ASP A 145 14.49 11.78 9.76
C ASP A 145 14.12 11.17 11.11
N ASP A 146 15.08 10.43 11.69
CA ASP A 146 14.95 9.92 13.05
C ASP A 146 14.87 11.07 14.06
N GLY A 147 13.94 10.99 15.02
CA GLY A 147 13.68 12.06 15.98
C GLY A 147 12.87 13.24 15.44
N GLN A 148 12.45 13.25 14.17
CA GLN A 148 11.63 14.30 13.59
C GLN A 148 10.22 14.28 14.19
N THR A 149 9.69 15.47 14.53
CA THR A 149 8.28 15.63 14.89
C THR A 149 7.43 15.77 13.63
N VAL A 150 6.42 14.92 13.50
CA VAL A 150 5.53 14.88 12.33
C VAL A 150 4.10 15.15 12.72
N LYS A 151 3.33 15.64 11.74
CA LYS A 151 1.87 15.80 11.84
C LYS A 151 1.18 14.61 11.19
N THR A 152 -0.07 14.41 11.53
CA THR A 152 -0.96 13.46 10.85
C THR A 152 -0.95 13.70 9.34
N GLY A 153 -0.90 12.64 8.54
CA GLY A 153 -0.84 12.72 7.08
C GLY A 153 0.56 12.99 6.50
N THR A 154 1.61 13.12 7.35
CA THR A 154 2.98 13.30 6.85
C THR A 154 3.46 12.04 6.15
N THR A 155 4.02 12.18 4.95
CA THR A 155 4.63 11.07 4.20
C THR A 155 5.93 10.64 4.86
N LEU A 156 6.04 9.36 5.19
CA LEU A 156 7.24 8.74 5.76
C LEU A 156 8.13 8.13 4.68
N VAL A 157 7.52 7.42 3.74
CA VAL A 157 8.22 6.72 2.66
C VAL A 157 7.49 6.94 1.34
N LYS A 158 8.26 7.13 0.28
CA LYS A 158 7.80 7.08 -1.11
C LYS A 158 8.35 5.80 -1.75
N ILE A 159 7.49 5.03 -2.37
CA ILE A 159 7.85 3.78 -3.03
C ILE A 159 7.59 4.01 -4.52
N PRO A 160 8.65 4.14 -5.36
CA PRO A 160 8.46 4.28 -6.79
C PRO A 160 7.65 3.10 -7.33
N ARG A 161 6.57 3.37 -8.02
CA ARG A 161 5.88 2.35 -8.79
C ARG A 161 6.75 2.07 -10.00
N ALA A 162 7.44 0.93 -9.98
CA ALA A 162 8.20 0.50 -11.13
C ALA A 162 7.26 0.51 -12.34
N ALA A 163 7.63 1.26 -13.37
CA ALA A 163 6.97 1.19 -14.66
C ALA A 163 7.21 -0.21 -15.24
N GLY A 164 6.25 -1.12 -15.02
CA GLY A 164 6.40 -2.54 -15.28
C GLY A 164 7.36 -3.16 -14.25
N SER A 165 6.87 -4.02 -13.37
CA SER A 165 7.69 -4.65 -12.34
C SER A 165 8.95 -5.27 -12.98
N ALA A 166 10.06 -4.59 -12.82
CA ALA A 166 11.39 -5.01 -13.26
C ALA A 166 11.95 -6.08 -12.30
N GLY A 167 11.15 -7.03 -11.92
CA GLY A 167 11.53 -8.12 -11.05
C GLY A 167 10.84 -9.38 -11.49
N ASP A 168 11.54 -10.18 -12.31
CA ASP A 168 11.21 -11.58 -12.56
C ASP A 168 9.81 -11.89 -13.12
N ILE A 169 9.27 -10.99 -13.95
CA ILE A 169 8.14 -11.32 -14.78
C ILE A 169 8.72 -11.95 -16.03
N THR A 170 8.47 -13.25 -16.22
CA THR A 170 8.49 -13.84 -17.55
C THR A 170 7.52 -13.04 -18.42
N GLY A 171 8.02 -12.04 -19.13
CA GLY A 171 7.20 -11.18 -19.97
C GLY A 171 6.81 -11.89 -21.27
N GLY A 172 5.77 -11.39 -21.92
CA GLY A 172 5.35 -11.85 -23.24
C GLY A 172 4.65 -13.21 -23.24
N LEU A 173 4.85 -13.97 -24.32
CA LEU A 173 4.19 -15.27 -24.56
C LEU A 173 4.34 -16.27 -23.40
N PRO A 174 5.50 -16.42 -22.73
CA PRO A 174 5.63 -17.30 -21.58
C PRO A 174 4.63 -16.97 -20.46
N ARG A 175 4.40 -15.68 -20.16
CA ARG A 175 3.44 -15.29 -19.14
C ARG A 175 1.99 -15.61 -19.54
N VAL A 176 1.63 -15.40 -20.79
CA VAL A 176 0.30 -15.76 -21.30
C VAL A 176 0.07 -17.28 -21.20
N THR A 177 1.08 -18.08 -21.57
CA THR A 177 1.03 -19.53 -21.43
C THR A 177 0.86 -19.96 -19.97
N GLU A 178 1.62 -19.37 -19.05
CA GLU A 178 1.51 -19.62 -17.61
C GLU A 178 0.10 -19.33 -17.07
N LEU A 179 -0.50 -18.21 -17.49
CA LEU A 179 -1.86 -17.85 -17.11
C LEU A 179 -2.92 -18.84 -17.60
N PHE A 180 -2.85 -19.24 -18.89
CA PHE A 180 -3.80 -20.19 -19.46
C PHE A 180 -3.63 -21.62 -18.98
N GLU A 181 -2.42 -22.01 -18.61
CA GLU A 181 -2.16 -23.31 -17.99
C GLU A 181 -2.39 -23.29 -16.47
N ALA A 182 -2.72 -22.13 -15.89
CA ALA A 182 -2.91 -21.92 -14.45
C ALA A 182 -1.74 -22.47 -13.62
N ARG A 183 -0.51 -22.26 -14.09
CA ARG A 183 0.70 -22.66 -13.37
C ARG A 183 0.90 -21.77 -12.14
N ASN A 184 1.48 -22.37 -11.10
CA ASN A 184 1.92 -21.59 -9.96
C ASN A 184 3.15 -20.76 -10.35
N PRO A 185 3.14 -19.44 -10.13
CA PRO A 185 4.30 -18.59 -10.40
C PRO A 185 5.46 -18.93 -9.47
N SER A 186 6.68 -18.59 -9.90
CA SER A 186 7.89 -18.77 -9.09
C SER A 186 7.87 -17.96 -7.79
N ASN A 187 7.22 -16.79 -7.82
CA ASN A 187 7.06 -15.91 -6.67
C ASN A 187 5.57 -15.63 -6.42
N PRO A 188 4.80 -16.58 -5.79
CA PRO A 188 3.39 -16.35 -5.51
C PRO A 188 3.19 -15.31 -4.41
N ALA A 189 2.23 -14.40 -4.57
CA ALA A 189 1.81 -13.50 -3.52
C ALA A 189 1.07 -14.27 -2.41
N VAL A 190 1.19 -13.81 -1.17
CA VAL A 190 0.30 -14.25 -0.08
C VAL A 190 -0.94 -13.39 -0.13
N VAL A 191 -2.11 -14.02 -0.22
CA VAL A 191 -3.40 -13.34 -0.43
C VAL A 191 -4.31 -13.58 0.77
N SER A 192 -5.09 -12.57 1.18
CA SER A 192 -6.08 -12.75 2.23
C SER A 192 -7.26 -13.58 1.74
N GLU A 193 -7.65 -14.59 2.51
CA GLU A 193 -8.82 -15.43 2.23
C GLU A 193 -10.13 -14.81 2.75
N ILE A 194 -10.04 -13.88 3.71
CA ILE A 194 -11.18 -13.27 4.39
C ILE A 194 -11.09 -11.74 4.39
N ASP A 195 -12.24 -11.10 4.53
CA ASP A 195 -12.32 -9.67 4.80
C ASP A 195 -12.00 -9.42 6.28
N GLY A 196 -11.21 -8.40 6.56
CA GLY A 196 -10.91 -8.08 7.95
C GLY A 196 -9.84 -7.02 8.14
N GLU A 197 -9.47 -6.83 9.38
CA GLU A 197 -8.41 -5.93 9.82
C GLU A 197 -7.10 -6.70 10.00
N VAL A 198 -6.02 -6.11 9.51
CA VAL A 198 -4.66 -6.66 9.58
C VAL A 198 -4.04 -6.34 10.93
N THR A 199 -3.45 -7.35 11.56
CA THR A 199 -2.58 -7.21 12.73
C THR A 199 -1.24 -7.89 12.46
N MET A 200 -0.14 -7.20 12.75
CA MET A 200 1.21 -7.74 12.58
C MET A 200 1.59 -8.63 13.75
N GLY A 201 1.79 -9.90 13.48
CA GLY A 201 2.24 -10.88 14.46
C GLY A 201 3.77 -10.91 14.61
N LYS A 202 4.22 -11.94 15.35
CA LYS A 202 5.65 -12.13 15.65
C LYS A 202 6.41 -12.67 14.45
N VAL A 203 7.70 -12.30 14.37
CA VAL A 203 8.63 -12.92 13.43
C VAL A 203 9.05 -14.28 13.97
N LYS A 204 8.84 -15.34 13.17
CA LYS A 204 9.20 -16.72 13.51
C LYS A 204 9.95 -17.36 12.35
N ARG A 205 11.18 -17.84 12.61
CA ARG A 205 11.99 -18.59 11.63
C ARG A 205 12.12 -17.91 10.26
N GLY A 206 12.35 -16.60 10.24
CA GLY A 206 12.51 -15.85 8.98
C GLY A 206 11.21 -15.53 8.25
N ASN A 207 10.06 -15.76 8.88
CA ASN A 207 8.75 -15.35 8.38
C ASN A 207 8.07 -14.41 9.38
N ARG A 208 7.36 -13.40 8.87
CA ARG A 208 6.46 -12.57 9.66
C ARG A 208 5.06 -13.17 9.62
N GLU A 209 4.44 -13.29 10.78
CA GLU A 209 3.03 -13.65 10.88
C GLU A 209 2.17 -12.42 10.63
N ILE A 210 1.20 -12.52 9.73
CA ILE A 210 0.16 -11.53 9.50
C ILE A 210 -1.17 -12.16 9.89
N ILE A 211 -1.94 -11.49 10.72
CA ILE A 211 -3.22 -11.98 11.22
C ILE A 211 -4.30 -11.08 10.62
N VAL A 212 -5.27 -11.66 9.94
CA VAL A 212 -6.46 -10.94 9.47
C VAL A 212 -7.63 -11.37 10.34
N THR A 213 -8.27 -10.40 10.98
CA THR A 213 -9.42 -10.61 11.86
C THR A 213 -10.68 -10.06 11.21
N SER A 214 -11.65 -10.92 10.96
CA SER A 214 -12.95 -10.52 10.41
C SER A 214 -13.79 -9.78 11.44
N LYS A 215 -14.78 -9.01 10.97
CA LYS A 215 -15.82 -8.39 11.83
C LYS A 215 -16.59 -9.41 12.67
N THR A 216 -16.65 -10.67 12.25
CA THR A 216 -17.27 -11.79 12.99
C THR A 216 -16.38 -12.37 14.07
N GLY A 217 -15.11 -11.96 14.16
CA GLY A 217 -14.11 -12.48 15.09
C GLY A 217 -13.29 -13.66 14.55
N ASP A 218 -13.56 -14.11 13.33
CA ASP A 218 -12.75 -15.16 12.69
C ASP A 218 -11.35 -14.64 12.39
N GLN A 219 -10.34 -15.45 12.68
CA GLN A 219 -8.95 -15.08 12.44
C GLN A 219 -8.28 -16.03 11.46
N ARG A 220 -7.57 -15.47 10.50
CA ARG A 220 -6.66 -16.19 9.61
C ARG A 220 -5.23 -15.71 9.80
N LYS A 221 -4.29 -16.64 9.84
CA LYS A 221 -2.87 -16.37 10.05
C LYS A 221 -2.09 -16.74 8.81
N TYR A 222 -1.35 -15.77 8.30
CA TYR A 222 -0.52 -15.91 7.11
C TYR A 222 0.95 -15.76 7.50
N LEU A 223 1.82 -16.60 6.94
CA LEU A 223 3.26 -16.52 7.14
C LEU A 223 3.89 -15.96 5.87
N VAL A 224 4.40 -14.75 5.97
CA VAL A 224 5.09 -14.07 4.87
C VAL A 224 6.59 -14.11 5.14
N SER A 225 7.37 -14.60 4.16
CA SER A 225 8.83 -14.58 4.26
C SER A 225 9.35 -13.15 4.40
N LEU A 226 10.36 -12.93 5.24
CA LEU A 226 11.04 -11.63 5.35
C LEU A 226 11.78 -11.21 4.07
N SER A 227 11.96 -12.15 3.11
CA SER A 227 12.47 -11.83 1.78
C SER A 227 11.43 -11.19 0.86
N LYS A 228 10.14 -11.24 1.23
CA LYS A 228 9.03 -10.64 0.50
C LYS A 228 8.66 -9.28 1.09
N GLN A 229 8.32 -8.37 0.21
CA GLN A 229 7.79 -7.08 0.63
C GLN A 229 6.35 -7.25 1.16
N ILE A 230 6.10 -6.76 2.36
CA ILE A 230 4.75 -6.71 2.93
C ILE A 230 4.06 -5.45 2.40
N LEU A 231 2.89 -5.63 1.81
CA LEU A 231 2.13 -4.55 1.16
C LEU A 231 1.11 -3.88 2.10
N VAL A 232 0.86 -4.46 3.26
CA VAL A 232 -0.13 -4.00 4.25
C VAL A 232 0.55 -3.49 5.51
N GLN A 233 -0.14 -2.62 6.24
CA GLN A 233 0.32 -2.07 7.53
C GLN A 233 -0.58 -2.58 8.67
N GLU A 234 -0.18 -2.27 9.90
CA GLU A 234 -1.01 -2.53 11.08
C GLU A 234 -2.34 -1.77 10.95
N HIS A 235 -3.44 -2.42 11.33
CA HIS A 235 -4.81 -1.90 11.25
C HIS A 235 -5.34 -1.60 9.84
N ASP A 236 -4.66 -2.04 8.78
CA ASP A 236 -5.21 -1.93 7.43
C ASP A 236 -6.45 -2.82 7.29
N ALA A 237 -7.50 -2.28 6.68
CA ALA A 237 -8.65 -3.08 6.27
C ALA A 237 -8.35 -3.75 4.92
N VAL A 238 -8.55 -5.06 4.84
CA VAL A 238 -8.36 -5.84 3.62
C VAL A 238 -9.61 -6.63 3.26
N ARG A 239 -9.83 -6.84 1.97
CA ARG A 239 -10.87 -7.73 1.44
C ARG A 239 -10.28 -9.09 1.04
N ALA A 240 -11.13 -10.10 1.00
CA ALA A 240 -10.77 -11.39 0.45
C ALA A 240 -10.22 -11.23 -0.97
N GLY A 241 -9.03 -11.80 -1.22
CA GLY A 241 -8.29 -11.64 -2.47
C GLY A 241 -7.35 -10.43 -2.53
N THR A 242 -7.20 -9.65 -1.45
CA THR A 242 -6.19 -8.59 -1.38
C THR A 242 -4.81 -9.20 -1.12
N PRO A 243 -3.76 -8.84 -1.91
CA PRO A 243 -2.41 -9.32 -1.66
C PRO A 243 -1.83 -8.69 -0.38
N LEU A 244 -1.29 -9.52 0.49
CA LEU A 244 -0.61 -9.14 1.72
C LEU A 244 0.89 -8.97 1.50
N SER A 245 1.44 -9.64 0.48
CA SER A 245 2.84 -9.54 0.08
C SER A 245 2.98 -9.28 -1.40
N ASP A 246 4.16 -8.83 -1.81
CA ASP A 246 4.57 -8.81 -3.21
C ASP A 246 4.54 -10.19 -3.83
N GLY A 247 4.54 -10.23 -5.14
CA GLY A 247 4.47 -11.44 -5.95
C GLY A 247 3.24 -11.47 -6.85
N ILE A 248 3.07 -12.58 -7.52
CA ILE A 248 2.01 -12.79 -8.50
C ILE A 248 0.86 -13.54 -7.84
N ILE A 249 -0.35 -13.03 -7.97
CA ILE A 249 -1.54 -13.73 -7.48
C ILE A 249 -1.81 -14.92 -8.39
N THR A 250 -2.05 -16.10 -7.82
CA THR A 250 -2.33 -17.29 -8.64
C THR A 250 -3.79 -17.27 -9.09
N PRO A 251 -4.11 -17.69 -10.32
CA PRO A 251 -5.50 -17.84 -10.75
C PRO A 251 -6.30 -18.80 -9.86
N GLY A 252 -5.62 -19.82 -9.29
CA GLY A 252 -6.20 -20.76 -8.35
C GLY A 252 -6.67 -20.12 -7.05
N ASP A 253 -5.90 -19.19 -6.49
CA ASP A 253 -6.28 -18.46 -5.27
C ASP A 253 -7.50 -17.56 -5.53
N ILE A 254 -7.51 -16.86 -6.67
CA ILE A 254 -8.67 -16.03 -7.05
C ILE A 254 -9.93 -16.89 -7.24
N LEU A 255 -9.79 -18.05 -7.87
CA LEU A 255 -10.90 -18.97 -8.04
C LEU A 255 -11.47 -19.46 -6.70
N ALA A 256 -10.58 -19.82 -5.78
CA ALA A 256 -10.95 -20.34 -4.46
C ALA A 256 -11.61 -19.26 -3.58
N ILE A 257 -11.13 -18.01 -3.68
CA ILE A 257 -11.53 -16.91 -2.80
C ILE A 257 -12.73 -16.14 -3.38
N LYS A 258 -12.66 -15.76 -4.66
CA LYS A 258 -13.63 -14.86 -5.32
C LYS A 258 -14.55 -15.55 -6.32
N GLY A 259 -14.27 -16.79 -6.66
CA GLY A 259 -15.09 -17.58 -7.60
C GLY A 259 -14.76 -17.39 -9.09
N PRO A 260 -15.52 -18.05 -9.98
CA PRO A 260 -15.17 -18.18 -11.40
C PRO A 260 -15.23 -16.87 -12.18
N THR A 261 -16.16 -15.98 -11.88
CA THR A 261 -16.28 -14.68 -12.59
C THR A 261 -15.06 -13.82 -12.36
N ALA A 262 -14.59 -13.74 -11.12
CA ALA A 262 -13.42 -12.93 -10.78
C ALA A 262 -12.12 -13.47 -11.40
N VAL A 263 -11.96 -14.80 -11.51
CA VAL A 263 -10.78 -15.38 -12.18
C VAL A 263 -10.79 -15.14 -13.68
N GLN A 264 -11.98 -15.14 -14.33
CA GLN A 264 -12.11 -14.82 -15.74
C GLN A 264 -11.68 -13.37 -16.01
N GLU A 265 -12.20 -12.44 -15.22
CA GLU A 265 -11.81 -11.02 -15.28
C GLU A 265 -10.31 -10.83 -15.05
N TYR A 266 -9.76 -11.47 -14.04
CA TYR A 266 -8.33 -11.43 -13.75
C TYR A 266 -7.49 -11.90 -14.94
N ILE A 267 -7.80 -13.08 -15.51
CA ILE A 267 -7.05 -13.62 -16.65
C ILE A 267 -7.12 -12.67 -17.86
N VAL A 268 -8.28 -12.11 -18.15
CA VAL A 268 -8.45 -11.16 -19.26
C VAL A 268 -7.59 -9.91 -19.04
N ASN A 269 -7.63 -9.35 -17.84
CA ASN A 269 -6.86 -8.15 -17.50
C ASN A 269 -5.34 -8.41 -17.57
N GLU A 270 -4.86 -9.49 -16.98
CA GLU A 270 -3.44 -9.87 -17.03
C GLU A 270 -2.93 -10.10 -18.46
N VAL A 271 -3.73 -10.79 -19.29
CA VAL A 271 -3.38 -11.01 -20.71
C VAL A 271 -3.31 -9.68 -21.45
N GLN A 272 -4.29 -8.80 -21.24
CA GLN A 272 -4.29 -7.46 -21.86
C GLN A 272 -3.07 -6.65 -21.43
N ASP A 273 -2.68 -6.71 -20.17
CA ASP A 273 -1.51 -5.97 -19.67
C ASP A 273 -0.22 -6.49 -20.30
N VAL A 274 -0.07 -7.82 -20.46
CA VAL A 274 1.07 -8.40 -21.18
C VAL A 274 1.14 -7.88 -22.62
N TYR A 275 0.02 -7.81 -23.33
CA TYR A 275 -0.01 -7.29 -24.70
C TYR A 275 0.25 -5.78 -24.77
N ARG A 276 -0.27 -4.99 -23.84
CA ARG A 276 -0.02 -3.53 -23.75
C ARG A 276 1.46 -3.22 -23.53
N LEU A 277 2.15 -4.01 -22.71
CA LEU A 277 3.58 -3.84 -22.45
C LEU A 277 4.45 -4.18 -23.66
N GLN A 278 3.91 -4.93 -24.61
CA GLN A 278 4.61 -5.31 -25.85
C GLN A 278 4.33 -4.37 -27.03
N GLY A 279 3.51 -3.33 -26.86
CA GLY A 279 3.05 -2.42 -27.92
C GLY A 279 1.79 -2.94 -28.54
#